data_ef7b83a91b681584cfef6c88ffdaf3dc
#
_entry.id   ef7b83a91b681584cfef6c88ffdaf3dc
#
_cell.length_a   1.000
_cell.length_b   1.000
_cell.length_c   1.000
_cell.angle_alpha   90.00
_cell.angle_beta   90.00
_cell.angle_gamma   90.00
#
_symmetry.space_group_name_H-M   'P 1'
#
loop_
_entity.id
_entity.type
_entity.pdbx_description
1 polymer ?
#
loop_
_entity_poly.entity_id
_entity_poly.type
_entity_poly.pdbx_seq_one_letter_code
_entity_poly.pdbx_strand_id
1 'polypeptide(L)'
;MGTATDVSKLIGAMYDSACGAGDWPQLDSADLSGKQWQELLPHLQRALCLQQRLREAQLASHCALAALDAMGAAVLVLDANLGLRFATPAGQALHAAQLEPSVPPALARAVRLIIASAGGAQQCQSLRLARKQQAPLALTVTPLAACQPPCALLIARDPTQTSTSIPALRQLFDLTQAEAQVGKALAQGATIEEIAARGGISVNTVKTHLHHTYLKTDTRRQGELIALIHGATAHLAVLDA
;
A
#
# COMPACT_ATOMS: atom_id res chain seq x y z
N MET A 1 -47.02 32.99 13.94
CA MET A 1 -46.36 33.40 12.69
C MET A 1 -45.24 32.36 12.49
N GLY A 2 -45.51 31.30 11.74
CA GLY A 2 -44.51 30.29 11.42
C GLY A 2 -43.51 30.89 10.45
N THR A 3 -42.23 30.80 10.79
CA THR A 3 -41.13 31.16 9.90
C THR A 3 -41.18 30.21 8.72
N ALA A 4 -41.51 30.71 7.53
CA ALA A 4 -41.45 29.92 6.31
C ALA A 4 -40.06 29.28 6.19
N THR A 5 -40.00 28.01 6.29
CA THR A 5 -38.72 27.24 6.18
C THR A 5 -38.14 27.47 4.79
N ASP A 6 -36.95 28.05 4.73
CA ASP A 6 -36.29 28.41 3.48
C ASP A 6 -35.74 27.12 2.83
N VAL A 7 -36.45 26.64 1.82
CA VAL A 7 -36.14 25.40 1.07
C VAL A 7 -34.72 25.43 0.49
N SER A 8 -34.25 26.61 0.02
CA SER A 8 -32.89 26.75 -0.52
C SER A 8 -31.80 26.47 0.52
N LYS A 9 -32.02 26.94 1.76
CA LYS A 9 -31.07 26.64 2.86
C LYS A 9 -31.05 25.17 3.25
N LEU A 10 -32.23 24.54 3.25
CA LEU A 10 -32.34 23.10 3.50
C LEU A 10 -31.61 22.28 2.42
N ILE A 11 -31.81 22.63 1.14
CA ILE A 11 -31.10 21.99 0.03
C ILE A 11 -29.57 22.14 0.20
N GLY A 12 -29.09 23.34 0.50
CA GLY A 12 -27.67 23.57 0.76
C GLY A 12 -27.15 22.69 1.89
N ALA A 13 -27.80 22.69 3.04
CA ALA A 13 -27.41 21.88 4.20
C ALA A 13 -27.42 20.38 3.91
N MET A 14 -28.33 19.88 3.09
CA MET A 14 -28.39 18.47 2.67
C MET A 14 -27.15 18.08 1.82
N TYR A 15 -26.73 18.93 0.89
CA TYR A 15 -25.54 18.67 0.09
C TYR A 15 -24.26 18.79 0.91
N ASP A 16 -24.18 19.76 1.81
CA ASP A 16 -23.04 19.91 2.73
C ASP A 16 -22.91 18.67 3.61
N SER A 17 -24.02 18.20 4.19
CA SER A 17 -24.04 16.96 4.99
C SER A 17 -23.70 15.73 4.17
N ALA A 18 -24.18 15.63 2.93
CA ALA A 18 -23.83 14.52 2.03
C ALA A 18 -22.33 14.50 1.70
N CYS A 19 -21.67 15.67 1.66
CA CYS A 19 -20.22 15.80 1.45
C CYS A 19 -19.40 15.71 2.75
N GLY A 20 -20.05 15.53 3.91
CA GLY A 20 -19.37 15.41 5.21
C GLY A 20 -19.01 16.75 5.86
N ALA A 21 -19.57 17.85 5.39
CA ALA A 21 -19.30 19.21 5.89
C ALA A 21 -20.25 19.65 7.03
N GLY A 22 -21.16 18.78 7.48
CA GLY A 22 -22.09 19.10 8.56
C GLY A 22 -23.07 17.95 8.86
N ASP A 23 -23.94 18.17 9.83
CA ASP A 23 -24.99 17.22 10.20
C ASP A 23 -26.19 17.34 9.26
N TRP A 24 -26.94 16.25 9.08
CA TRP A 24 -28.17 16.26 8.32
C TRP A 24 -29.19 17.20 8.96
N PRO A 25 -29.85 18.07 8.16
CA PRO A 25 -30.87 18.95 8.69
C PRO A 25 -32.00 18.13 9.28
N GLN A 26 -32.44 18.49 10.48
CA GLN A 26 -33.62 17.90 11.11
C GLN A 26 -34.84 18.41 10.34
N LEU A 27 -35.50 17.50 9.62
CA LEU A 27 -36.70 17.78 8.85
C LEU A 27 -37.91 17.29 9.64
N ASP A 28 -38.71 18.22 10.18
CA ASP A 28 -39.99 17.85 10.75
C ASP A 28 -41.05 17.89 9.63
N SER A 29 -41.75 16.78 9.46
CA SER A 29 -42.78 16.63 8.42
C SER A 29 -43.93 17.64 8.56
N ALA A 30 -44.11 18.21 9.76
CA ALA A 30 -45.13 19.22 10.05
C ALA A 30 -44.76 20.63 9.56
N ASP A 31 -43.48 20.91 9.33
CA ASP A 31 -42.99 22.26 8.98
C ASP A 31 -42.97 22.53 7.47
N LEU A 32 -43.22 21.55 6.63
CA LEU A 32 -43.12 21.64 5.19
C LEU A 32 -44.49 21.41 4.51
N SER A 33 -44.88 22.29 3.60
CA SER A 33 -46.07 22.13 2.76
C SER A 33 -45.81 21.03 1.69
N GLY A 34 -46.86 20.42 1.17
CA GLY A 34 -46.78 19.39 0.14
C GLY A 34 -45.98 19.83 -1.10
N LYS A 35 -46.06 21.11 -1.49
CA LYS A 35 -45.26 21.67 -2.61
C LYS A 35 -43.75 21.72 -2.28
N GLN A 36 -43.42 22.10 -1.08
CA GLN A 36 -42.02 22.14 -0.62
C GLN A 36 -41.42 20.74 -0.54
N TRP A 37 -42.19 19.73 -0.13
CA TRP A 37 -41.77 18.32 -0.17
C TRP A 37 -41.50 17.83 -1.60
N GLN A 38 -42.38 18.17 -2.56
CA GLN A 38 -42.13 17.81 -3.96
C GLN A 38 -40.89 18.43 -4.55
N GLU A 39 -40.53 19.64 -4.11
CA GLU A 39 -39.28 20.31 -4.51
C GLU A 39 -38.05 19.70 -3.83
N LEU A 40 -38.12 19.36 -2.55
CA LEU A 40 -37.01 18.81 -1.76
C LEU A 40 -36.69 17.35 -2.11
N LEU A 41 -37.68 16.53 -2.44
CA LEU A 41 -37.51 15.08 -2.62
C LEU A 41 -36.43 14.70 -3.65
N PRO A 42 -36.36 15.33 -4.85
CA PRO A 42 -35.30 15.03 -5.81
C PRO A 42 -33.89 15.39 -5.31
N HIS A 43 -33.78 16.49 -4.52
CA HIS A 43 -32.52 16.89 -3.94
C HIS A 43 -32.07 15.96 -2.82
N LEU A 44 -33.00 15.51 -1.98
CA LEU A 44 -32.76 14.49 -0.96
C LEU A 44 -32.23 13.19 -1.58
N GLN A 45 -32.89 12.70 -2.63
CA GLN A 45 -32.45 11.49 -3.33
C GLN A 45 -31.05 11.64 -3.92
N ARG A 46 -30.76 12.81 -4.53
CA ARG A 46 -29.42 13.08 -5.08
C ARG A 46 -28.36 13.19 -3.98
N ALA A 47 -28.64 13.87 -2.88
CA ALA A 47 -27.73 14.03 -1.76
C ALA A 47 -27.41 12.67 -1.10
N LEU A 48 -28.43 11.83 -0.89
CA LEU A 48 -28.23 10.47 -0.38
C LEU A 48 -27.42 9.59 -1.34
N CYS A 49 -27.69 9.68 -2.63
CA CYS A 49 -26.91 8.96 -3.65
C CYS A 49 -25.45 9.42 -3.68
N LEU A 50 -25.21 10.75 -3.57
CA LEU A 50 -23.87 11.31 -3.48
C LEU A 50 -23.14 10.83 -2.24
N GLN A 51 -23.79 10.87 -1.08
CA GLN A 51 -23.23 10.40 0.19
C GLN A 51 -22.84 8.91 0.11
N GLN A 52 -23.70 8.08 -0.47
CA GLN A 52 -23.41 6.67 -0.64
C GLN A 52 -22.19 6.45 -1.54
N ARG A 53 -22.12 7.13 -2.68
CA ARG A 53 -20.95 7.06 -3.59
C ARG A 53 -19.67 7.51 -2.93
N LEU A 54 -19.72 8.58 -2.14
CA LEU A 54 -18.54 9.05 -1.38
C LEU A 54 -18.10 8.03 -0.34
N ARG A 55 -19.03 7.43 0.40
CA ARG A 55 -18.71 6.37 1.37
C ARG A 55 -18.10 5.14 0.70
N GLU A 56 -18.64 4.72 -0.44
CA GLU A 56 -18.09 3.60 -1.22
C GLU A 56 -16.67 3.91 -1.73
N ALA A 57 -16.46 5.12 -2.26
CA ALA A 57 -15.14 5.56 -2.71
C ALA A 57 -14.13 5.66 -1.54
N GLN A 58 -14.54 6.18 -0.40
CA GLN A 58 -13.72 6.25 0.82
C GLN A 58 -13.36 4.85 1.32
N LEU A 59 -14.34 3.93 1.38
CA LEU A 59 -14.09 2.55 1.78
C LEU A 59 -13.10 1.87 0.82
N ALA A 60 -13.30 2.00 -0.48
CA ALA A 60 -12.38 1.45 -1.48
C ALA A 60 -10.96 2.03 -1.33
N SER A 61 -10.85 3.33 -1.09
CA SER A 61 -9.57 4.00 -0.83
C SER A 61 -8.90 3.46 0.44
N HIS A 62 -9.64 3.37 1.55
CA HIS A 62 -9.12 2.83 2.81
C HIS A 62 -8.67 1.36 2.67
N CYS A 63 -9.46 0.52 1.98
CA CYS A 63 -9.08 -0.86 1.71
C CYS A 63 -7.82 -0.96 0.86
N ALA A 64 -7.69 -0.13 -0.19
CA ALA A 64 -6.51 -0.11 -1.04
C ALA A 64 -5.26 0.33 -0.26
N LEU A 65 -5.37 1.37 0.58
CA LEU A 65 -4.29 1.84 1.44
C LEU A 65 -3.88 0.79 2.47
N ALA A 66 -4.86 0.17 3.14
CA ALA A 66 -4.59 -0.89 4.09
C ALA A 66 -3.91 -2.10 3.42
N ALA A 67 -4.29 -2.45 2.19
CA ALA A 67 -3.62 -3.50 1.44
C ALA A 67 -2.17 -3.14 1.08
N LEU A 68 -1.90 -1.90 0.65
CA LEU A 68 -0.55 -1.43 0.36
C LEU A 68 0.33 -1.42 1.62
N ASP A 69 -0.24 -1.00 2.74
CA ASP A 69 0.44 -1.03 4.06
C ASP A 69 0.71 -2.48 4.48
N ALA A 70 -0.29 -3.34 4.36
CA ALA A 70 -0.15 -4.76 4.65
C ALA A 70 0.93 -5.44 3.79
N MET A 71 1.19 -4.96 2.60
CA MET A 71 2.28 -5.43 1.73
C MET A 71 3.64 -4.78 2.06
N GLY A 72 3.71 -3.84 3.00
CA GLY A 72 4.92 -3.08 3.31
C GLY A 72 5.50 -2.32 2.11
N ALA A 73 4.66 -2.00 1.13
CA ALA A 73 5.10 -1.36 -0.10
C ALA A 73 5.39 0.13 0.14
N ALA A 74 6.60 0.56 -0.14
CA ALA A 74 6.93 1.98 -0.18
C ALA A 74 6.41 2.59 -1.48
N VAL A 75 5.25 3.23 -1.40
CA VAL A 75 4.57 3.88 -2.53
C VAL A 75 4.57 5.39 -2.31
N LEU A 76 4.94 6.16 -3.35
CA LEU A 76 4.93 7.61 -3.36
C LEU A 76 4.28 8.12 -4.63
N VAL A 77 3.62 9.26 -4.55
CA VAL A 77 3.10 10.01 -5.70
C VAL A 77 3.76 11.38 -5.70
N LEU A 78 4.47 11.70 -6.78
CA LEU A 78 5.15 12.98 -6.96
C LEU A 78 4.53 13.74 -8.13
N ASP A 79 4.46 15.07 -7.99
CA ASP A 79 4.10 15.96 -9.09
C ASP A 79 5.32 16.34 -9.96
N ALA A 80 5.09 17.14 -11.00
CA ALA A 80 6.14 17.59 -11.92
C ALA A 80 7.25 18.43 -11.26
N ASN A 81 6.94 19.06 -10.12
CA ASN A 81 7.88 19.84 -9.31
C ASN A 81 8.59 18.97 -8.27
N LEU A 82 8.35 17.65 -8.27
CA LEU A 82 8.85 16.68 -7.30
C LEU A 82 8.22 16.86 -5.89
N GLY A 83 7.11 17.58 -5.81
CA GLY A 83 6.33 17.72 -4.58
C GLY A 83 5.62 16.41 -4.24
N LEU A 84 5.71 15.99 -2.98
CA LEU A 84 5.04 14.80 -2.49
C LEU A 84 3.53 15.07 -2.38
N ARG A 85 2.71 14.30 -3.12
CA ARG A 85 1.25 14.37 -3.10
C ARG A 85 0.63 13.31 -2.21
N PHE A 86 1.25 12.15 -2.20
CA PHE A 86 0.81 11.00 -1.40
C PHE A 86 1.99 10.08 -1.12
N ALA A 87 2.00 9.44 0.06
CA ALA A 87 2.88 8.33 0.35
C ALA A 87 2.26 7.38 1.37
N THR A 88 2.55 6.09 1.24
CA THR A 88 2.33 5.11 2.32
C THR A 88 3.30 5.37 3.48
N PRO A 89 3.08 4.84 4.70
CA PRO A 89 4.01 5.00 5.82
C PRO A 89 5.44 4.58 5.46
N ALA A 90 5.61 3.44 4.77
CA ALA A 90 6.91 3.00 4.24
C ALA A 90 7.47 3.97 3.18
N GLY A 91 6.61 4.57 2.35
CA GLY A 91 6.97 5.60 1.38
C GLY A 91 7.41 6.90 2.06
N GLN A 92 6.75 7.33 3.12
CA GLN A 92 7.14 8.51 3.91
C GLN A 92 8.52 8.33 4.55
N ALA A 93 8.78 7.16 5.16
CA ALA A 93 10.09 6.84 5.70
C ALA A 93 11.18 6.86 4.61
N LEU A 94 10.88 6.32 3.43
CA LEU A 94 11.79 6.37 2.29
C LEU A 94 12.04 7.81 1.81
N HIS A 95 10.98 8.62 1.71
CA HIS A 95 11.08 10.03 1.29
C HIS A 95 12.01 10.80 2.22
N ALA A 96 11.76 10.75 3.51
CA ALA A 96 12.58 11.43 4.52
C ALA A 96 14.05 10.95 4.52
N ALA A 97 14.28 9.64 4.34
CA ALA A 97 15.62 9.07 4.41
C ALA A 97 16.46 9.27 3.15
N GLN A 98 15.85 9.34 1.96
CA GLN A 98 16.56 9.24 0.68
C GLN A 98 16.26 10.38 -0.31
N LEU A 99 15.14 11.07 -0.16
CA LEU A 99 14.70 12.11 -1.10
C LEU A 99 14.74 13.52 -0.51
N GLU A 100 14.88 13.65 0.79
CA GLU A 100 15.12 14.94 1.47
C GLU A 100 16.61 15.12 1.82
N PRO A 101 17.15 16.33 1.72
CA PRO A 101 16.52 17.58 1.24
C PRO A 101 16.46 17.70 -0.29
N SER A 102 17.00 16.78 -1.06
CA SER A 102 16.97 16.85 -2.53
C SER A 102 16.75 15.50 -3.19
N VAL A 103 15.86 15.48 -4.17
CA VAL A 103 15.59 14.30 -4.99
C VAL A 103 16.79 14.02 -5.91
N PRO A 104 17.30 12.78 -5.99
CA PRO A 104 18.41 12.43 -6.88
C PRO A 104 18.13 12.79 -8.34
N PRO A 105 19.11 13.36 -9.09
CA PRO A 105 18.89 13.86 -10.45
C PRO A 105 18.33 12.82 -11.43
N ALA A 106 18.74 11.56 -11.31
CA ALA A 106 18.24 10.46 -12.13
C ALA A 106 16.76 10.22 -11.91
N LEU A 107 16.31 10.23 -10.65
CA LEU A 107 14.89 10.08 -10.30
C LEU A 107 14.08 11.30 -10.75
N ALA A 108 14.58 12.52 -10.52
CA ALA A 108 13.96 13.75 -10.96
C ALA A 108 13.73 13.78 -12.48
N ARG A 109 14.72 13.31 -13.26
CA ARG A 109 14.60 13.18 -14.71
C ARG A 109 13.53 12.15 -15.08
N ALA A 110 13.52 10.98 -14.46
CA ALA A 110 12.55 9.93 -14.73
C ALA A 110 11.12 10.39 -14.43
N VAL A 111 10.88 11.03 -13.29
CA VAL A 111 9.56 11.56 -12.92
C VAL A 111 9.06 12.56 -13.97
N ARG A 112 9.90 13.51 -14.36
CA ARG A 112 9.51 14.53 -15.37
C ARG A 112 9.24 13.92 -16.74
N LEU A 113 10.06 12.95 -17.19
CA LEU A 113 9.86 12.26 -18.47
C LEU A 113 8.55 11.45 -18.47
N ILE A 114 8.29 10.73 -17.37
CA ILE A 114 7.06 9.93 -17.22
C ILE A 114 5.82 10.83 -17.21
N ILE A 115 5.85 11.94 -16.51
CA ILE A 115 4.73 12.92 -16.49
C ILE A 115 4.53 13.54 -17.87
N ALA A 116 5.60 13.90 -18.56
CA ALA A 116 5.51 14.47 -19.91
C ALA A 116 4.97 13.48 -20.94
N SER A 117 5.16 12.16 -20.73
CA SER A 117 4.65 11.10 -21.62
C SER A 117 3.24 10.60 -21.25
N ALA A 118 2.59 11.20 -20.25
CA ALA A 118 1.30 10.74 -19.72
C ALA A 118 0.11 10.76 -20.71
N GLY A 119 0.32 11.14 -21.96
CA GLY A 119 -0.66 11.04 -23.05
C GLY A 119 -0.38 9.96 -24.10
N GLY A 120 0.71 9.19 -23.95
CA GLY A 120 1.16 8.14 -24.88
C GLY A 120 1.18 6.75 -24.25
N ALA A 121 1.82 5.80 -24.95
CA ALA A 121 1.97 4.43 -24.43
C ALA A 121 2.59 4.45 -23.04
N GLN A 122 1.93 3.80 -22.09
CA GLN A 122 2.34 3.70 -20.69
C GLN A 122 3.75 3.11 -20.59
N GLN A 123 4.75 3.95 -20.38
CA GLN A 123 6.14 3.51 -20.20
C GLN A 123 6.48 3.56 -18.71
N CYS A 124 6.66 2.39 -18.10
CA CYS A 124 7.27 2.30 -16.79
C CYS A 124 8.79 2.45 -16.92
N GLN A 125 9.41 3.17 -16.00
CA GLN A 125 10.87 3.23 -15.90
C GLN A 125 11.32 2.59 -14.59
N SER A 126 12.29 1.68 -14.70
CA SER A 126 12.92 1.08 -13.52
C SER A 126 14.28 1.72 -13.28
N LEU A 127 14.54 2.12 -12.05
CA LEU A 127 15.75 2.79 -11.62
C LEU A 127 16.33 2.09 -10.40
N ARG A 128 17.65 2.24 -10.19
CA ARG A 128 18.32 1.86 -8.95
C ARG A 128 18.68 3.12 -8.19
N LEU A 129 18.18 3.25 -6.97
CA LEU A 129 18.55 4.33 -6.05
C LEU A 129 19.68 3.83 -5.15
N ALA A 130 20.86 4.42 -5.31
CA ALA A 130 22.00 4.11 -4.46
C ALA A 130 21.75 4.57 -3.03
N ARG A 131 22.08 3.73 -2.05
CA ARG A 131 22.03 4.04 -0.61
C ARG A 131 23.41 3.96 0.00
N LYS A 132 23.66 4.80 1.01
CA LYS A 132 24.90 4.72 1.79
C LYS A 132 24.86 3.45 2.64
N GLN A 133 25.85 2.56 2.50
CA GLN A 133 26.06 1.34 3.31
C GLN A 133 24.93 0.27 3.21
N GLN A 134 24.05 0.36 2.22
CA GLN A 134 22.97 -0.60 1.99
C GLN A 134 22.87 -0.95 0.50
N ALA A 135 22.24 -2.09 0.20
CA ALA A 135 21.94 -2.44 -1.19
C ALA A 135 21.06 -1.38 -1.86
N PRO A 136 21.26 -1.10 -3.16
CA PRO A 136 20.47 -0.11 -3.88
C PRO A 136 18.99 -0.53 -3.93
N LEU A 137 18.10 0.45 -3.73
CA LEU A 137 16.66 0.23 -3.91
C LEU A 137 16.31 0.09 -5.40
N ALA A 138 15.43 -0.85 -5.69
CA ALA A 138 14.76 -0.89 -6.98
C ALA A 138 13.54 0.03 -6.93
N LEU A 139 13.48 1.00 -7.85
CA LEU A 139 12.38 1.94 -8.01
C LEU A 139 11.71 1.71 -9.35
N THR A 140 10.39 1.61 -9.36
CA THR A 140 9.59 1.65 -10.57
C THR A 140 8.80 2.95 -10.58
N VAL A 141 8.91 3.72 -11.66
CA VAL A 141 8.19 4.98 -11.88
C VAL A 141 7.21 4.76 -13.02
N THR A 142 5.93 5.07 -12.79
CA THR A 142 4.85 4.93 -13.76
C THR A 142 3.98 6.18 -13.79
N PRO A 143 3.39 6.57 -14.94
CA PRO A 143 2.51 7.72 -15.02
C PRO A 143 1.19 7.45 -14.31
N LEU A 144 0.68 8.43 -13.59
CA LEU A 144 -0.64 8.43 -12.99
C LEU A 144 -1.53 9.44 -13.74
N ALA A 145 -2.06 9.01 -14.88
CA ALA A 145 -2.83 9.88 -15.80
C ALA A 145 -4.19 10.33 -15.21
N ALA A 146 -4.71 9.60 -14.21
CA ALA A 146 -5.99 9.93 -13.57
C ALA A 146 -5.93 11.19 -12.68
N CYS A 147 -4.72 11.69 -12.37
CA CYS A 147 -4.53 12.90 -11.57
C CYS A 147 -4.47 14.16 -12.46
N GLN A 148 -5.08 15.25 -11.99
CA GLN A 148 -4.94 16.58 -12.58
C GLN A 148 -4.41 17.53 -11.50
N PRO A 149 -3.19 18.07 -11.64
CA PRO A 149 -2.22 17.83 -12.73
C PRO A 149 -1.66 16.40 -12.74
N PRO A 150 -1.10 15.93 -13.89
CA PRO A 150 -0.51 14.61 -14.00
C PRO A 150 0.60 14.39 -12.97
N CYS A 151 0.64 13.19 -12.40
CA CYS A 151 1.60 12.79 -11.38
C CYS A 151 2.36 11.52 -11.81
N ALA A 152 3.45 11.24 -11.12
CA ALA A 152 4.18 9.98 -11.23
C ALA A 152 3.99 9.14 -9.96
N LEU A 153 3.64 7.88 -10.14
CA LEU A 153 3.60 6.87 -9.10
C LEU A 153 4.96 6.20 -9.02
N LEU A 154 5.55 6.20 -7.85
CA LEU A 154 6.79 5.51 -7.53
C LEU A 154 6.51 4.34 -6.61
N ILE A 155 7.03 3.18 -6.96
CA ILE A 155 7.01 2.00 -6.11
C ILE A 155 8.46 1.61 -5.83
N ALA A 156 8.85 1.66 -4.55
CA ALA A 156 10.17 1.26 -4.12
C ALA A 156 10.12 -0.13 -3.50
N ARG A 157 11.07 -0.97 -3.89
CA ARG A 157 11.29 -2.29 -3.29
C ARG A 157 12.74 -2.39 -2.83
N ASP A 158 12.91 -2.75 -1.57
CA ASP A 158 14.22 -3.14 -1.06
C ASP A 158 14.46 -4.62 -1.37
N PRO A 159 15.41 -4.95 -2.25
CA PRO A 159 15.68 -6.34 -2.59
C PRO A 159 16.28 -7.14 -1.42
N THR A 160 16.75 -6.45 -0.37
CA THR A 160 17.32 -7.09 0.83
C THR A 160 16.31 -7.24 1.97
N GLN A 161 15.20 -6.49 1.94
CA GLN A 161 14.10 -6.63 2.87
C GLN A 161 13.14 -7.71 2.39
N THR A 162 13.58 -8.94 2.39
CA THR A 162 12.66 -10.07 2.44
C THR A 162 12.22 -10.20 3.88
N SER A 163 11.11 -9.56 4.23
CA SER A 163 10.46 -9.76 5.52
C SER A 163 9.84 -11.16 5.54
N THR A 164 10.72 -12.15 5.68
CA THR A 164 10.31 -13.54 5.86
C THR A 164 9.89 -13.69 7.31
N SER A 165 8.60 -13.55 7.59
CA SER A 165 8.02 -13.75 8.91
C SER A 165 8.08 -15.22 9.30
N ILE A 166 8.70 -15.55 10.44
CA ILE A 166 8.73 -16.92 10.97
C ILE A 166 7.31 -17.43 11.26
N PRO A 167 6.41 -16.67 11.92
CA PRO A 167 5.03 -17.07 12.08
C PRO A 167 4.33 -17.40 10.76
N ALA A 168 4.52 -16.58 9.74
CA ALA A 168 3.93 -16.82 8.42
C ALA A 168 4.46 -18.11 7.78
N LEU A 169 5.76 -18.37 7.81
CA LEU A 169 6.32 -19.62 7.30
C LEU A 169 5.77 -20.85 8.03
N ARG A 170 5.60 -20.74 9.35
CA ARG A 170 5.03 -21.83 10.16
C ARG A 170 3.58 -22.12 9.76
N GLN A 171 2.78 -21.08 9.55
CA GLN A 171 1.37 -21.22 9.18
C GLN A 171 1.19 -21.73 7.74
N LEU A 172 2.00 -21.21 6.79
CA LEU A 172 1.87 -21.56 5.38
C LEU A 172 2.32 -22.97 5.07
N PHE A 173 3.38 -23.45 5.74
CA PHE A 173 4.04 -24.71 5.40
C PHE A 173 4.07 -25.71 6.56
N ASP A 174 3.33 -25.46 7.62
CA ASP A 174 3.30 -26.29 8.84
C ASP A 174 4.71 -26.60 9.40
N LEU A 175 5.57 -25.56 9.38
CA LEU A 175 6.94 -25.68 9.86
C LEU A 175 7.01 -25.53 11.39
N THR A 176 7.91 -26.27 11.99
CA THR A 176 8.32 -26.01 13.38
C THR A 176 9.11 -24.69 13.46
N GLN A 177 9.29 -24.17 14.66
CA GLN A 177 10.07 -22.97 14.90
C GLN A 177 11.51 -23.09 14.34
N ALA A 178 12.17 -24.22 14.58
CA ALA A 178 13.54 -24.47 14.11
C ALA A 178 13.61 -24.57 12.58
N GLU A 179 12.67 -25.28 11.96
CA GLU A 179 12.60 -25.42 10.50
C GLU A 179 12.37 -24.06 9.82
N ALA A 180 11.45 -23.24 10.36
CA ALA A 180 11.18 -21.90 9.84
C ALA A 180 12.39 -20.95 10.02
N GLN A 181 13.13 -21.06 11.13
CA GLN A 181 14.37 -20.31 11.33
C GLN A 181 15.45 -20.70 10.31
N VAL A 182 15.65 -21.99 10.06
CA VAL A 182 16.58 -22.47 9.04
C VAL A 182 16.17 -22.00 7.64
N GLY A 183 14.89 -22.13 7.28
CA GLY A 183 14.36 -21.67 6.00
C GLY A 183 14.55 -20.17 5.81
N LYS A 184 14.23 -19.35 6.83
CA LYS A 184 14.45 -17.89 6.83
C LYS A 184 15.92 -17.52 6.64
N ALA A 185 16.82 -18.15 7.38
CA ALA A 185 18.25 -17.88 7.30
C ALA A 185 18.82 -18.21 5.91
N LEU A 186 18.39 -19.34 5.31
CA LEU A 186 18.75 -19.69 3.94
C LEU A 186 18.23 -18.70 2.91
N ALA A 187 16.97 -18.25 3.06
CA ALA A 187 16.38 -17.23 2.19
C ALA A 187 17.11 -15.89 2.30
N GLN A 188 17.75 -15.60 3.44
CA GLN A 188 18.61 -14.45 3.66
C GLN A 188 20.05 -14.64 3.15
N GLY A 189 20.37 -15.80 2.54
CA GLY A 189 21.67 -16.08 1.95
C GLY A 189 22.70 -16.68 2.92
N ALA A 190 22.29 -17.07 4.14
CA ALA A 190 23.20 -17.70 5.08
C ALA A 190 23.57 -19.12 4.62
N THR A 191 24.82 -19.54 4.86
CA THR A 191 25.27 -20.92 4.64
C THR A 191 24.84 -21.83 5.79
N ILE A 192 24.85 -23.15 5.55
CA ILE A 192 24.49 -24.15 6.57
C ILE A 192 25.43 -24.03 7.78
N GLU A 193 26.72 -23.77 7.55
CA GLU A 193 27.74 -23.59 8.56
C GLU A 193 27.48 -22.34 9.43
N GLU A 194 27.11 -21.23 8.78
CA GLU A 194 26.73 -20.00 9.48
C GLU A 194 25.47 -20.16 10.32
N ILE A 195 24.48 -20.92 9.82
CA ILE A 195 23.24 -21.23 10.55
C ILE A 195 23.56 -22.07 11.78
N ALA A 196 24.40 -23.10 11.63
CA ALA A 196 24.85 -23.94 12.71
C ALA A 196 25.57 -23.14 13.80
N ALA A 197 26.51 -22.26 13.39
CA ALA A 197 27.27 -21.41 14.29
C ALA A 197 26.39 -20.43 15.06
N ARG A 198 25.46 -19.73 14.38
CA ARG A 198 24.51 -18.79 15.00
C ARG A 198 23.51 -19.47 15.95
N GLY A 199 23.09 -20.69 15.59
CA GLY A 199 22.13 -21.45 16.38
C GLY A 199 22.76 -22.26 17.53
N GLY A 200 24.08 -22.33 17.63
CA GLY A 200 24.78 -23.17 18.60
C GLY A 200 24.48 -24.67 18.43
N ILE A 201 24.19 -25.11 17.20
CA ILE A 201 23.81 -26.50 16.87
C ILE A 201 24.81 -27.10 15.85
N SER A 202 24.77 -28.42 15.70
CA SER A 202 25.63 -29.08 14.72
C SER A 202 25.14 -28.84 13.28
N VAL A 203 26.08 -28.85 12.32
CA VAL A 203 25.74 -28.82 10.88
C VAL A 203 24.80 -29.97 10.51
N ASN A 204 24.96 -31.13 11.16
CA ASN A 204 24.08 -32.28 10.94
C ASN A 204 22.63 -31.98 11.41
N THR A 205 22.46 -31.28 12.52
CA THR A 205 21.15 -30.85 13.02
C THR A 205 20.49 -29.91 12.02
N VAL A 206 21.23 -28.93 11.46
CA VAL A 206 20.71 -28.02 10.43
C VAL A 206 20.27 -28.79 9.18
N LYS A 207 21.06 -29.78 8.72
CA LYS A 207 20.71 -30.65 7.59
C LYS A 207 19.42 -31.44 7.87
N THR A 208 19.23 -31.94 9.09
CA THR A 208 18.00 -32.62 9.48
C THR A 208 16.79 -31.71 9.43
N HIS A 209 16.89 -30.49 9.99
CA HIS A 209 15.80 -29.51 9.88
C HIS A 209 15.51 -29.15 8.43
N LEU A 210 16.54 -28.96 7.61
CA LEU A 210 16.39 -28.67 6.18
C LEU A 210 15.70 -29.81 5.43
N HIS A 211 16.05 -31.04 5.73
CA HIS A 211 15.39 -32.21 5.13
C HIS A 211 13.89 -32.25 5.46
N HIS A 212 13.52 -32.03 6.71
CA HIS A 212 12.10 -31.95 7.10
C HIS A 212 11.40 -30.74 6.45
N THR A 213 12.10 -29.61 6.29
CA THR A 213 11.56 -28.45 5.58
C THR A 213 11.27 -28.81 4.11
N TYR A 214 12.18 -29.51 3.42
CA TYR A 214 11.95 -29.96 2.04
C TYR A 214 10.72 -30.88 1.93
N LEU A 215 10.55 -31.81 2.86
CA LEU A 215 9.38 -32.70 2.86
C LEU A 215 8.07 -31.94 3.04
N LYS A 216 8.04 -30.95 3.94
CA LYS A 216 6.82 -30.18 4.23
C LYS A 216 6.49 -29.16 3.14
N THR A 217 7.49 -28.65 2.44
CA THR A 217 7.33 -27.65 1.37
C THR A 217 7.25 -28.26 -0.03
N ASP A 218 7.35 -29.58 -0.14
CA ASP A 218 7.44 -30.31 -1.42
C ASP A 218 8.52 -29.75 -2.36
N THR A 219 9.65 -29.35 -1.78
CA THR A 219 10.82 -28.89 -2.52
C THR A 219 11.96 -29.92 -2.43
N ARG A 220 12.84 -29.91 -3.43
CA ARG A 220 13.95 -30.91 -3.50
C ARG A 220 15.34 -30.28 -3.44
N ARG A 221 15.43 -28.98 -3.66
CA ARG A 221 16.69 -28.26 -3.76
C ARG A 221 16.59 -26.94 -2.99
N GLN A 222 17.74 -26.51 -2.47
CA GLN A 222 17.83 -25.24 -1.73
C GLN A 222 17.31 -24.05 -2.53
N GLY A 223 17.62 -23.98 -3.84
CA GLY A 223 17.11 -22.90 -4.70
C GLY A 223 15.59 -22.89 -4.85
N GLU A 224 14.95 -24.07 -4.91
CA GLU A 224 13.48 -24.19 -4.96
C GLU A 224 12.85 -23.71 -3.65
N LEU A 225 13.41 -24.11 -2.52
CA LEU A 225 12.96 -23.67 -1.19
C LEU A 225 13.08 -22.16 -1.04
N ILE A 226 14.23 -21.58 -1.41
CA ILE A 226 14.47 -20.14 -1.37
C ILE A 226 13.46 -19.41 -2.26
N ALA A 227 13.26 -19.86 -3.49
CA ALA A 227 12.29 -19.28 -4.43
C ALA A 227 10.85 -19.37 -3.88
N LEU A 228 10.47 -20.49 -3.28
CA LEU A 228 9.17 -20.68 -2.65
C LEU A 228 8.97 -19.72 -1.47
N ILE A 229 9.95 -19.61 -0.57
CA ILE A 229 9.90 -18.71 0.58
C ILE A 229 9.77 -17.26 0.10
N HIS A 230 10.57 -16.82 -0.87
CA HIS A 230 10.47 -15.47 -1.42
C HIS A 230 9.13 -15.20 -2.10
N GLY A 231 8.61 -16.17 -2.84
CA GLY A 231 7.30 -16.06 -3.49
C GLY A 231 6.16 -15.98 -2.49
N ALA A 232 6.17 -16.86 -1.49
CA ALA A 232 5.12 -16.92 -0.48
C ALA A 232 5.11 -15.71 0.46
N THR A 233 6.28 -15.14 0.76
CA THR A 233 6.40 -14.02 1.71
C THR A 233 6.47 -12.65 1.03
N ALA A 234 6.55 -12.59 -0.30
CA ALA A 234 6.59 -11.32 -1.04
C ALA A 234 5.37 -10.41 -0.77
N HIS A 235 4.28 -10.98 -0.26
CA HIS A 235 3.02 -10.27 0.04
C HIS A 235 2.70 -10.19 1.53
N LEU A 236 3.55 -10.74 2.41
CA LEU A 236 3.26 -10.88 3.85
C LEU A 236 4.16 -10.00 4.74
N ALA A 237 4.60 -8.86 4.27
CA ALA A 237 5.51 -7.96 4.99
C ALA A 237 4.98 -7.41 6.33
N VAL A 238 3.78 -7.79 6.80
CA VAL A 238 3.04 -7.05 7.82
C VAL A 238 2.66 -7.83 9.08
N LEU A 239 3.03 -9.09 9.22
CA LEU A 239 2.63 -9.85 10.40
C LEU A 239 3.63 -9.80 11.58
N ASP A 240 4.65 -8.95 11.54
CA ASP A 240 5.69 -8.82 12.57
C ASP A 240 5.66 -7.46 13.32
N ALA A 241 4.52 -6.76 13.36
CA ALA A 241 4.33 -5.56 14.17
C ALA A 241 3.54 -5.83 15.45
#